data_29fd2c8915664e5bc573789bdefea373
#
_entry.id   29fd2c8915664e5bc573789bdefea373
#
_cell.length_a   1.000
_cell.length_b   1.000
_cell.length_c   1.000
_cell.angle_alpha   90.00
_cell.angle_beta   90.00
_cell.angle_gamma   90.00
#
_symmetry.space_group_name_H-M   'P 1'
#
loop_
_entity.id
_entity.type
_entity.pdbx_description
1 polymer ?
#
loop_
_entity_poly.entity_id
_entity_poly.type
_entity_poly.pdbx_seq_one_letter_code
_entity_poly.pdbx_strand_id
1 'polypeptide(L)'
;MLSDSNIMRIIDAAMSKTADFADVFIEERKSSNVGLLNGKVIKAGSSFDLGIGIRLMAGTNVVYVYSNDLNPDGLIKLALDAADALKGNSLCSVKELESKCFTTATDIKIDPMSIKKKENVDFLRKASEYALNYDPGITQAVASYVTGKRTVRIVNSDGLNKEETSQRIRISVEAVATKGNEKQTGRFAPGTMRGYEFINEYPVIDKTRECCETALRMIDAGYAPSG
;
A
#
# COMPACT_ATOMS: atom_id res chain seq x y z
N MET A 1 -9.92 3.47 15.62
CA MET A 1 -9.75 4.87 15.14
C MET A 1 -10.20 5.84 16.21
N LEU A 2 -9.66 7.06 16.21
CA LEU A 2 -10.10 8.14 17.09
C LEU A 2 -11.54 8.56 16.76
N SER A 3 -12.32 8.90 17.82
CA SER A 3 -13.65 9.51 17.64
C SER A 3 -13.53 10.95 17.12
N ASP A 4 -14.58 11.46 16.48
CA ASP A 4 -14.66 12.85 16.00
C ASP A 4 -14.39 13.83 17.15
N SER A 5 -14.98 13.58 18.33
CA SER A 5 -14.79 14.40 19.52
C SER A 5 -13.32 14.48 19.94
N ASN A 6 -12.57 13.35 19.90
CA ASN A 6 -11.14 13.38 20.26
C ASN A 6 -10.31 14.11 19.20
N ILE A 7 -10.64 13.95 17.92
CA ILE A 7 -9.95 14.67 16.84
C ILE A 7 -10.20 16.20 16.97
N MET A 8 -11.43 16.59 17.28
CA MET A 8 -11.74 18.02 17.53
C MET A 8 -10.91 18.59 18.69
N ARG A 9 -10.81 17.87 19.81
CA ARG A 9 -9.97 18.29 20.94
C ARG A 9 -8.51 18.45 20.56
N ILE A 10 -8.01 17.59 19.66
CA ILE A 10 -6.62 17.69 19.14
C ILE A 10 -6.48 18.94 18.26
N ILE A 11 -7.45 19.22 17.37
CA ILE A 11 -7.44 20.41 16.51
C ILE A 11 -7.57 21.67 17.36
N ASP A 12 -8.47 21.70 18.36
CA ASP A 12 -8.60 22.84 19.28
C ASP A 12 -7.30 23.10 20.02
N ALA A 13 -6.60 22.06 20.48
CA ALA A 13 -5.29 22.17 21.11
C ALA A 13 -4.23 22.72 20.12
N ALA A 14 -4.22 22.24 18.88
CA ALA A 14 -3.34 22.72 17.83
C ALA A 14 -3.58 24.20 17.50
N MET A 15 -4.84 24.63 17.50
CA MET A 15 -5.27 26.00 17.19
C MET A 15 -5.25 26.95 18.40
N SER A 16 -4.84 26.46 19.59
CA SER A 16 -4.96 27.23 20.85
C SER A 16 -4.09 28.48 20.94
N LYS A 17 -3.14 28.68 20.02
CA LYS A 17 -2.24 29.83 20.02
C LYS A 17 -2.22 30.57 18.69
N THR A 18 -1.15 30.47 17.92
CA THR A 18 -0.88 31.31 16.75
C THR A 18 -1.22 30.67 15.42
N ALA A 19 -1.69 29.40 15.41
CA ALA A 19 -2.04 28.72 14.18
C ALA A 19 -3.25 29.37 13.50
N ASP A 20 -3.20 29.56 12.19
CA ASP A 20 -4.31 29.95 11.33
C ASP A 20 -4.92 28.76 10.58
N PHE A 21 -4.23 27.60 10.60
CA PHE A 21 -4.71 26.34 10.07
C PHE A 21 -4.08 25.18 10.81
N ALA A 22 -4.86 24.12 11.04
CA ALA A 22 -4.35 22.83 11.51
C ALA A 22 -5.05 21.69 10.77
N ASP A 23 -4.30 20.63 10.47
CA ASP A 23 -4.84 19.37 9.99
C ASP A 23 -4.29 18.16 10.76
N VAL A 24 -5.12 17.13 10.81
CA VAL A 24 -4.82 15.84 11.39
C VAL A 24 -4.94 14.80 10.28
N PHE A 25 -3.87 14.06 10.05
CA PHE A 25 -3.78 12.97 9.09
C PHE A 25 -3.59 11.66 9.86
N ILE A 26 -4.55 10.74 9.72
CA ILE A 26 -4.47 9.41 10.34
C ILE A 26 -4.36 8.38 9.22
N GLU A 27 -3.37 7.49 9.32
CA GLU A 27 -3.19 6.41 8.37
C GLU A 27 -3.12 5.06 9.09
N GLU A 28 -3.95 4.12 8.65
CA GLU A 28 -3.86 2.70 8.96
C GLU A 28 -3.50 1.94 7.69
N ARG A 29 -2.44 1.16 7.74
CA ARG A 29 -1.98 0.32 6.63
C ARG A 29 -1.80 -1.12 7.06
N LYS A 30 -2.47 -2.02 6.37
CA LYS A 30 -2.30 -3.46 6.50
C LYS A 30 -1.73 -4.02 5.21
N SER A 31 -0.74 -4.90 5.29
CA SER A 31 -0.25 -5.59 4.12
C SER A 31 -0.03 -7.08 4.38
N SER A 32 -0.10 -7.87 3.31
CA SER A 32 0.24 -9.29 3.33
C SER A 32 1.00 -9.63 2.05
N ASN A 33 2.05 -10.43 2.19
CA ASN A 33 2.85 -10.86 1.06
C ASN A 33 3.23 -12.34 1.16
N VAL A 34 3.35 -12.97 -0.02
CA VAL A 34 3.85 -14.33 -0.19
C VAL A 34 4.78 -14.31 -1.40
N GLY A 35 5.94 -14.95 -1.28
CA GLY A 35 6.91 -15.10 -2.36
C GLY A 35 7.43 -16.53 -2.42
N LEU A 36 7.53 -17.06 -3.64
CA LEU A 36 8.03 -18.39 -3.95
C LEU A 36 9.22 -18.31 -4.90
N LEU A 37 10.18 -19.18 -4.69
CA LEU A 37 11.26 -19.49 -5.61
C LEU A 37 11.20 -20.99 -5.91
N ASN A 38 11.04 -21.36 -7.17
CA ASN A 38 10.92 -22.75 -7.62
C ASN A 38 9.88 -23.55 -6.80
N GLY A 39 8.70 -22.96 -6.60
CA GLY A 39 7.60 -23.57 -5.83
C GLY A 39 7.81 -23.59 -4.31
N LYS A 40 8.98 -23.22 -3.79
CA LYS A 40 9.28 -23.17 -2.35
C LYS A 40 9.04 -21.76 -1.83
N VAL A 41 8.35 -21.67 -0.68
CA VAL A 41 8.11 -20.39 0.00
C VAL A 41 9.41 -19.81 0.52
N ILE A 42 9.78 -18.62 0.05
CA ILE A 42 10.93 -17.85 0.53
C ILE A 42 10.54 -16.64 1.35
N LYS A 43 9.28 -16.20 1.22
CA LYS A 43 8.75 -15.06 1.97
C LYS A 43 7.26 -15.26 2.27
N ALA A 44 6.86 -15.06 3.53
CA ALA A 44 5.47 -14.99 3.94
C ALA A 44 5.36 -14.05 5.13
N GLY A 45 4.78 -12.88 4.94
CA GLY A 45 4.73 -11.83 5.94
C GLY A 45 3.39 -11.10 5.97
N SER A 46 3.15 -10.39 7.07
CA SER A 46 2.11 -9.36 7.19
C SER A 46 2.70 -8.19 7.94
N SER A 47 2.27 -6.98 7.62
CA SER A 47 2.58 -5.78 8.39
C SER A 47 1.29 -5.04 8.74
N PHE A 48 1.37 -4.32 9.85
CA PHE A 48 0.38 -3.38 10.30
C PHE A 48 1.12 -2.10 10.71
N ASP A 49 0.77 -1.00 10.08
CA ASP A 49 1.32 0.31 10.37
C ASP A 49 0.14 1.24 10.70
N LEU A 50 0.29 2.01 11.77
CA LEU A 50 -0.69 2.98 12.24
C LEU A 50 0.06 4.24 12.66
N GLY A 51 -0.42 5.40 12.22
CA GLY A 51 0.19 6.67 12.58
C GLY A 51 -0.79 7.83 12.45
N ILE A 52 -0.48 8.88 13.19
CA ILE A 52 -1.15 10.17 13.16
C ILE A 52 -0.11 11.27 12.99
N GLY A 53 -0.35 12.17 12.05
CA GLY A 53 0.38 13.41 11.89
C GLY A 53 -0.51 14.60 12.22
N ILE A 54 0.02 15.59 12.91
CA ILE A 54 -0.64 16.85 13.22
C ILE A 54 0.21 17.95 12.63
N ARG A 55 -0.36 18.75 11.75
CA ARG A 55 0.32 19.88 11.11
C ARG A 55 -0.38 21.18 11.48
N LEU A 56 0.41 22.16 11.85
CA LEU A 56 -0.02 23.50 12.20
C LEU A 56 0.67 24.51 11.27
N MET A 57 -0.06 25.53 10.87
CA MET A 57 0.47 26.60 10.02
C MET A 57 0.11 27.97 10.61
N ALA A 58 1.03 28.93 10.47
CA ALA A 58 0.81 30.35 10.74
C ALA A 58 1.52 31.15 9.64
N GLY A 59 0.78 31.62 8.66
CA GLY A 59 1.31 32.20 7.43
C GLY A 59 2.19 31.19 6.68
N THR A 60 3.49 31.46 6.58
CA THR A 60 4.48 30.58 5.94
C THR A 60 5.19 29.63 6.91
N ASN A 61 4.95 29.78 8.23
CA ASN A 61 5.55 28.91 9.22
C ASN A 61 4.73 27.63 9.39
N VAL A 62 5.41 26.49 9.47
CA VAL A 62 4.79 25.18 9.61
C VAL A 62 5.46 24.41 10.73
N VAL A 63 4.67 23.80 11.59
CA VAL A 63 5.11 22.78 12.54
C VAL A 63 4.39 21.49 12.21
N TYR A 64 5.12 20.38 12.15
CA TYR A 64 4.58 19.05 11.94
C TYR A 64 5.09 18.10 13.01
N VAL A 65 4.18 17.42 13.67
CA VAL A 65 4.46 16.39 14.67
C VAL A 65 3.73 15.10 14.31
N TYR A 66 4.27 13.96 14.74
CA TYR A 66 3.65 12.67 14.44
C TYR A 66 3.79 11.70 15.61
N SER A 67 2.90 10.72 15.67
CA SER A 67 2.92 9.63 16.66
C SER A 67 2.36 8.36 16.04
N ASN A 68 2.78 7.20 16.55
CA ASN A 68 2.14 5.91 16.31
C ASN A 68 1.24 5.49 17.50
N ASP A 69 1.21 6.27 18.57
CA ASP A 69 0.26 6.10 19.68
C ASP A 69 -0.96 6.99 19.45
N LEU A 70 -2.14 6.40 19.46
CA LEU A 70 -3.43 7.09 19.30
C LEU A 70 -4.10 7.41 20.65
N ASN A 71 -3.35 7.46 21.77
CA ASN A 71 -3.88 7.91 23.06
C ASN A 71 -4.32 9.38 22.93
N PRO A 72 -5.61 9.73 23.12
CA PRO A 72 -6.09 11.09 22.91
C PRO A 72 -5.39 12.14 23.77
N ASP A 73 -5.11 11.85 25.04
CA ASP A 73 -4.50 12.82 25.94
C ASP A 73 -3.03 13.08 25.60
N GLY A 74 -2.30 12.02 25.14
CA GLY A 74 -0.95 12.14 24.61
C GLY A 74 -0.90 12.98 23.32
N LEU A 75 -1.88 12.81 22.44
CA LEU A 75 -2.00 13.57 21.19
C LEU A 75 -2.40 15.03 21.42
N ILE A 76 -3.26 15.31 22.40
CA ILE A 76 -3.59 16.68 22.80
C ILE A 76 -2.35 17.38 23.34
N LYS A 77 -1.56 16.72 24.20
CA LYS A 77 -0.30 17.29 24.68
C LYS A 77 0.67 17.55 23.52
N LEU A 78 0.82 16.61 22.61
CA LEU A 78 1.66 16.76 21.41
C LEU A 78 1.23 17.94 20.54
N ALA A 79 -0.10 18.16 20.39
CA ALA A 79 -0.64 19.31 19.67
C ALA A 79 -0.38 20.64 20.38
N LEU A 80 -0.47 20.69 21.72
CA LEU A 80 -0.12 21.85 22.52
C LEU A 80 1.37 22.19 22.41
N ASP A 81 2.25 21.20 22.52
CA ASP A 81 3.70 21.37 22.38
C ASP A 81 4.04 21.89 20.96
N ALA A 82 3.32 21.41 19.92
CA ALA A 82 3.47 21.92 18.57
C ALA A 82 2.96 23.36 18.41
N ALA A 83 1.85 23.73 19.07
CA ALA A 83 1.32 25.08 19.08
C ALA A 83 2.29 26.06 19.80
N ASP A 84 3.01 25.59 20.82
CA ASP A 84 4.05 26.37 21.51
C ASP A 84 5.28 26.61 20.63
N ALA A 85 5.62 25.65 19.79
CA ALA A 85 6.75 25.76 18.87
C ALA A 85 6.45 26.64 17.63
N LEU A 86 5.17 26.81 17.26
CA LEU A 86 4.76 27.58 16.09
C LEU A 86 4.89 29.09 16.35
N LYS A 87 5.62 29.78 15.50
CA LYS A 87 5.78 31.23 15.52
C LYS A 87 4.90 31.92 14.50
N GLY A 88 4.21 32.98 14.85
CA GLY A 88 3.34 33.72 13.94
C GLY A 88 2.19 34.41 14.69
N ASN A 89 1.26 34.99 13.94
CA ASN A 89 0.06 35.62 14.48
C ASN A 89 -1.17 34.89 13.86
N SER A 90 -2.06 34.40 14.72
CA SER A 90 -3.31 33.75 14.27
C SER A 90 -4.34 34.78 13.78
N LEU A 91 -5.02 34.47 12.72
CA LEU A 91 -6.08 35.28 12.12
C LEU A 91 -7.43 34.51 11.96
N CYS A 92 -7.52 33.26 12.40
CA CYS A 92 -8.66 32.39 12.13
C CYS A 92 -9.21 31.65 13.37
N SER A 93 -10.46 31.22 13.29
CA SER A 93 -11.16 30.37 14.26
C SER A 93 -11.52 29.03 13.66
N VAL A 94 -11.59 27.97 14.47
CA VAL A 94 -12.02 26.62 14.07
C VAL A 94 -13.48 26.62 13.64
N LYS A 95 -13.81 25.94 12.54
CA LYS A 95 -15.17 25.74 12.03
C LYS A 95 -15.69 24.36 12.42
N GLU A 96 -17.02 24.21 12.46
CA GLU A 96 -17.64 22.91 12.64
C GLU A 96 -17.26 21.96 11.51
N LEU A 97 -17.09 20.67 11.86
CA LEU A 97 -16.72 19.64 10.88
C LEU A 97 -17.89 19.31 9.96
N GLU A 98 -17.68 19.45 8.66
CA GLU A 98 -18.57 18.88 7.65
C GLU A 98 -18.12 17.45 7.34
N SER A 99 -18.79 16.45 7.91
CA SER A 99 -18.52 15.04 7.61
C SER A 99 -18.98 14.71 6.19
N LYS A 100 -18.04 14.63 5.26
CA LYS A 100 -18.26 14.08 3.90
C LYS A 100 -17.38 12.85 3.75
N CYS A 101 -17.94 11.70 4.13
CA CYS A 101 -17.30 10.42 3.87
C CYS A 101 -17.40 10.11 2.37
N PHE A 102 -16.26 10.07 1.68
CA PHE A 102 -16.18 9.56 0.31
C PHE A 102 -15.50 8.19 0.37
N THR A 103 -16.31 7.15 0.30
CA THR A 103 -15.80 5.81 0.05
C THR A 103 -15.49 5.72 -1.44
N THR A 104 -14.24 5.56 -1.81
CA THR A 104 -13.90 5.16 -3.19
C THR A 104 -14.44 3.74 -3.35
N ALA A 105 -15.62 3.63 -3.94
CA ALA A 105 -16.31 2.37 -4.10
C ALA A 105 -15.68 1.58 -5.25
N THR A 106 -14.55 0.94 -4.99
CA THR A 106 -14.18 -0.23 -5.78
C THR A 106 -15.04 -1.37 -5.25
N ASP A 107 -15.85 -1.98 -6.11
CA ASP A 107 -16.68 -3.13 -5.74
C ASP A 107 -15.78 -4.32 -5.41
N ILE A 108 -15.50 -4.48 -4.12
CA ILE A 108 -14.68 -5.57 -3.58
C ILE A 108 -15.63 -6.67 -3.14
N LYS A 109 -15.71 -7.74 -3.93
CA LYS A 109 -16.56 -8.90 -3.63
C LYS A 109 -15.94 -9.81 -2.56
N ILE A 110 -14.62 -10.00 -2.62
CA ILE A 110 -13.88 -10.85 -1.70
C ILE A 110 -12.71 -10.04 -1.15
N ASP A 111 -12.70 -9.76 0.16
CA ASP A 111 -11.60 -9.03 0.80
C ASP A 111 -10.30 -9.88 0.71
N PRO A 112 -9.26 -9.41 0.00
CA PRO A 112 -7.99 -10.11 -0.11
C PRO A 112 -7.26 -10.33 1.22
N MET A 113 -7.56 -9.51 2.23
CA MET A 113 -6.97 -9.66 3.56
C MET A 113 -7.59 -10.82 4.35
N SER A 114 -8.78 -11.29 3.97
CA SER A 114 -9.44 -12.45 4.59
C SER A 114 -8.89 -13.79 4.10
N ILE A 115 -8.15 -13.80 2.99
CA ILE A 115 -7.63 -15.02 2.36
C ILE A 115 -6.44 -15.58 3.14
N LYS A 116 -6.50 -16.87 3.43
CA LYS A 116 -5.40 -17.57 4.11
C LYS A 116 -4.14 -17.59 3.23
N LYS A 117 -2.97 -17.34 3.82
CA LYS A 117 -1.70 -17.37 3.07
C LYS A 117 -1.45 -18.67 2.34
N LYS A 118 -1.97 -19.81 2.87
CA LYS A 118 -1.88 -21.11 2.21
C LYS A 118 -2.52 -21.10 0.82
N GLU A 119 -3.70 -20.49 0.66
CA GLU A 119 -4.39 -20.41 -0.63
C GLU A 119 -3.57 -19.62 -1.64
N ASN A 120 -2.96 -18.51 -1.21
CA ASN A 120 -2.04 -17.73 -2.05
C ASN A 120 -0.78 -18.52 -2.43
N VAL A 121 -0.23 -19.32 -1.49
CA VAL A 121 0.90 -20.23 -1.77
C VAL A 121 0.50 -21.27 -2.80
N ASP A 122 -0.65 -21.91 -2.65
CA ASP A 122 -1.12 -22.97 -3.57
C ASP A 122 -1.39 -22.41 -4.97
N PHE A 123 -1.95 -21.20 -5.06
CA PHE A 123 -2.12 -20.48 -6.33
C PHE A 123 -0.76 -20.20 -7.02
N LEU A 124 0.19 -19.61 -6.31
CA LEU A 124 1.51 -19.27 -6.85
C LEU A 124 2.33 -20.51 -7.19
N ARG A 125 2.17 -21.59 -6.42
CA ARG A 125 2.87 -22.86 -6.67
C ARG A 125 2.46 -23.46 -8.00
N LYS A 126 1.17 -23.46 -8.36
CA LYS A 126 0.69 -23.92 -9.68
C LYS A 126 1.38 -23.19 -10.83
N ALA A 127 1.52 -21.87 -10.74
CA ALA A 127 2.22 -21.08 -11.76
C ALA A 127 3.73 -21.41 -11.80
N SER A 128 4.36 -21.56 -10.64
CA SER A 128 5.77 -21.89 -10.54
C SER A 128 6.10 -23.29 -11.08
N GLU A 129 5.27 -24.29 -10.76
CA GLU A 129 5.39 -25.66 -11.26
C GLU A 129 5.17 -25.72 -12.78
N TYR A 130 4.17 -24.98 -13.28
CA TYR A 130 3.93 -24.88 -14.72
C TYR A 130 5.16 -24.32 -15.44
N ALA A 131 5.75 -23.22 -14.92
CA ALA A 131 6.93 -22.62 -15.55
C ALA A 131 8.12 -23.58 -15.58
N LEU A 132 8.42 -24.26 -14.46
CA LEU A 132 9.55 -25.19 -14.36
C LEU A 132 9.40 -26.44 -15.23
N ASN A 133 8.16 -26.85 -15.53
CA ASN A 133 7.89 -28.01 -16.39
C ASN A 133 7.64 -27.62 -17.85
N TYR A 134 7.69 -26.33 -18.19
CA TYR A 134 7.41 -25.83 -19.53
C TYR A 134 8.46 -26.24 -20.55
N ASP A 135 9.74 -26.03 -20.20
CA ASP A 135 10.89 -26.33 -21.04
C ASP A 135 12.14 -26.56 -20.18
N PRO A 136 13.03 -27.50 -20.50
CA PRO A 136 14.27 -27.71 -19.74
C PRO A 136 15.18 -26.48 -19.65
N GLY A 137 15.08 -25.53 -20.58
CA GLY A 137 15.80 -24.26 -20.55
C GLY A 137 15.31 -23.30 -19.45
N ILE A 138 14.08 -23.51 -18.92
CA ILE A 138 13.58 -22.73 -17.79
C ILE A 138 14.13 -23.31 -16.48
N THR A 139 15.09 -22.62 -15.89
CA THR A 139 15.82 -23.11 -14.71
C THR A 139 15.33 -22.53 -13.39
N GLN A 140 14.53 -21.43 -13.45
CA GLN A 140 14.02 -20.77 -12.26
C GLN A 140 12.67 -20.14 -12.52
N ALA A 141 11.79 -20.25 -11.52
CA ALA A 141 10.51 -19.57 -11.48
C ALA A 141 10.36 -18.81 -10.17
N VAL A 142 10.11 -17.51 -10.26
CA VAL A 142 9.81 -16.65 -9.11
C VAL A 142 8.34 -16.25 -9.21
N ALA A 143 7.59 -16.46 -8.13
CA ALA A 143 6.18 -16.06 -8.08
C ALA A 143 5.90 -15.29 -6.79
N SER A 144 5.11 -14.22 -6.87
CA SER A 144 4.75 -13.44 -5.70
C SER A 144 3.32 -12.91 -5.72
N TYR A 145 2.77 -12.79 -4.54
CA TYR A 145 1.48 -12.14 -4.26
C TYR A 145 1.68 -11.08 -3.19
N VAL A 146 1.13 -9.90 -3.42
CA VAL A 146 1.13 -8.81 -2.46
C VAL A 146 -0.26 -8.19 -2.43
N THR A 147 -0.79 -7.97 -1.25
CA THR A 147 -2.00 -7.18 -1.03
C THR A 147 -1.79 -6.16 0.07
N GLY A 148 -2.49 -5.05 -0.04
CA GLY A 148 -2.48 -4.00 0.97
C GLY A 148 -3.80 -3.26 1.03
N LYS A 149 -4.25 -2.99 2.26
CA LYS A 149 -5.39 -2.13 2.58
C LYS A 149 -4.86 -0.91 3.30
N ARG A 150 -5.23 0.27 2.82
CA ARG A 150 -4.85 1.55 3.38
C ARG A 150 -6.11 2.35 3.68
N THR A 151 -6.29 2.74 4.93
CA THR A 151 -7.34 3.67 5.35
C THR A 151 -6.68 4.97 5.79
N VAL A 152 -7.11 6.07 5.21
CA VAL A 152 -6.65 7.43 5.52
C VAL A 152 -7.83 8.26 5.97
N ARG A 153 -7.65 9.00 7.07
CA ARG A 153 -8.61 10.00 7.50
C ARG A 153 -7.91 11.34 7.63
N ILE A 154 -8.50 12.38 7.03
CA ILE A 154 -8.01 13.75 7.06
C ILE A 154 -9.08 14.62 7.67
N VAL A 155 -8.70 15.36 8.71
CA VAL A 155 -9.56 16.31 9.41
C VAL A 155 -8.81 17.62 9.56
N ASN A 156 -9.46 18.76 9.31
CA ASN A 156 -8.80 20.05 9.45
C ASN A 156 -9.66 21.11 10.15
N SER A 157 -9.05 22.23 10.52
CA SER A 157 -9.69 23.37 11.19
C SER A 157 -10.73 24.09 10.31
N ASP A 158 -10.73 23.88 8.99
CA ASP A 158 -11.72 24.46 8.07
C ASP A 158 -13.00 23.61 7.93
N GLY A 159 -13.15 22.56 8.75
CA GLY A 159 -14.34 21.71 8.79
C GLY A 159 -14.25 20.45 7.91
N LEU A 160 -13.13 20.21 7.20
CA LEU A 160 -12.96 18.97 6.45
C LEU A 160 -12.88 17.76 7.39
N ASN A 161 -13.67 16.73 7.11
CA ASN A 161 -13.55 15.41 7.73
C ASN A 161 -13.80 14.34 6.66
N LYS A 162 -12.73 13.75 6.14
CA LYS A 162 -12.79 12.76 5.06
C LYS A 162 -12.04 11.51 5.44
N GLU A 163 -12.64 10.36 5.14
CA GLU A 163 -12.03 9.06 5.25
C GLU A 163 -12.06 8.34 3.89
N GLU A 164 -10.97 7.72 3.52
CA GLU A 164 -10.83 6.92 2.31
C GLU A 164 -10.18 5.58 2.65
N THR A 165 -10.74 4.49 2.14
CA THR A 165 -10.13 3.17 2.19
C THR A 165 -9.81 2.71 0.76
N SER A 166 -8.55 2.39 0.51
CA SER A 166 -8.09 1.81 -0.74
C SER A 166 -7.51 0.42 -0.51
N GLN A 167 -7.73 -0.47 -1.48
CA GLN A 167 -7.18 -1.82 -1.47
C GLN A 167 -6.47 -2.11 -2.77
N ARG A 168 -5.35 -2.83 -2.70
CA ARG A 168 -4.56 -3.18 -3.87
C ARG A 168 -4.12 -4.63 -3.78
N ILE A 169 -4.16 -5.30 -4.94
CA ILE A 169 -3.58 -6.63 -5.15
C ILE A 169 -2.58 -6.53 -6.28
N ARG A 170 -1.50 -7.26 -6.14
CA ARG A 170 -0.53 -7.49 -7.20
C ARG A 170 -0.06 -8.94 -7.16
N ILE A 171 -0.04 -9.58 -8.32
CA ILE A 171 0.66 -10.85 -8.52
C ILE A 171 1.83 -10.60 -9.46
N SER A 172 2.89 -11.39 -9.35
CA SER A 172 3.92 -11.44 -10.37
C SER A 172 4.44 -12.86 -10.53
N VAL A 173 4.74 -13.22 -11.76
CA VAL A 173 5.47 -14.44 -12.09
C VAL A 173 6.60 -14.07 -13.04
N GLU A 174 7.75 -14.65 -12.79
CA GLU A 174 8.96 -14.49 -13.60
C GLU A 174 9.51 -15.87 -13.88
N ALA A 175 9.76 -16.16 -15.16
CA ALA A 175 10.45 -17.35 -15.62
C ALA A 175 11.85 -16.97 -16.09
N VAL A 176 12.87 -17.73 -15.69
CA VAL A 176 14.27 -17.49 -16.06
C VAL A 176 14.74 -18.64 -16.93
N ALA A 177 15.11 -18.32 -18.17
CA ALA A 177 15.79 -19.23 -19.08
C ALA A 177 17.32 -19.12 -18.88
N THR A 178 18.02 -20.25 -18.95
CA THR A 178 19.49 -20.32 -18.83
C THR A 178 20.08 -21.13 -19.97
N LYS A 179 21.12 -20.59 -20.62
CA LYS A 179 21.88 -21.26 -21.67
C LYS A 179 23.36 -20.96 -21.48
N GLY A 180 24.12 -21.96 -21.01
CA GLY A 180 25.49 -21.73 -20.59
C GLY A 180 25.58 -20.71 -19.44
N ASN A 181 26.29 -19.61 -19.66
CA ASN A 181 26.42 -18.52 -18.67
C ASN A 181 25.36 -17.42 -18.82
N GLU A 182 24.56 -17.47 -19.87
CA GLU A 182 23.55 -16.46 -20.12
C GLU A 182 22.24 -16.79 -19.44
N LYS A 183 21.54 -15.73 -18.99
CA LYS A 183 20.20 -15.83 -18.40
C LYS A 183 19.33 -14.74 -18.96
N GLN A 184 18.09 -15.11 -19.29
CA GLN A 184 17.06 -14.18 -19.74
C GLN A 184 15.76 -14.42 -18.99
N THR A 185 14.95 -13.38 -18.85
CA THR A 185 13.72 -13.44 -18.08
C THR A 185 12.52 -13.03 -18.90
N GLY A 186 11.40 -13.73 -18.69
CA GLY A 186 10.08 -13.26 -19.03
C GLY A 186 9.27 -13.04 -17.77
N ARG A 187 8.49 -11.95 -17.72
CA ARG A 187 7.76 -11.56 -16.51
C ARG A 187 6.43 -10.92 -16.83
N PHE A 188 5.43 -11.19 -15.99
CA PHE A 188 4.24 -10.35 -15.87
C PHE A 188 4.00 -9.95 -14.42
N ALA A 189 3.34 -8.81 -14.20
CA ALA A 189 3.08 -8.30 -12.85
C ALA A 189 1.81 -7.42 -12.80
N PRO A 190 0.62 -7.99 -13.08
CA PRO A 190 -0.62 -7.24 -13.02
C PRO A 190 -0.96 -6.84 -11.59
N GLY A 191 -1.61 -5.69 -11.46
CA GLY A 191 -2.15 -5.17 -10.21
C GLY A 191 -3.52 -4.54 -10.43
N THR A 192 -4.33 -4.56 -9.39
CA THR A 192 -5.67 -3.99 -9.40
C THR A 192 -6.06 -3.45 -8.04
N MET A 193 -7.11 -2.62 -8.01
CA MET A 193 -7.80 -2.20 -6.79
C MET A 193 -9.06 -3.03 -6.52
N ARG A 194 -9.36 -4.05 -7.33
CA ARG A 194 -10.45 -5.02 -7.10
C ARG A 194 -10.12 -5.96 -5.94
N GLY A 195 -11.10 -6.77 -5.51
CA GLY A 195 -10.94 -7.81 -4.51
C GLY A 195 -10.24 -9.08 -5.03
N TYR A 196 -10.23 -10.13 -4.20
CA TYR A 196 -9.58 -11.41 -4.52
C TYR A 196 -10.21 -12.14 -5.72
N GLU A 197 -11.43 -11.80 -6.10
CA GLU A 197 -12.06 -12.28 -7.35
C GLU A 197 -11.17 -12.06 -8.57
N PHE A 198 -10.33 -11.01 -8.58
CA PHE A 198 -9.35 -10.81 -9.64
C PHE A 198 -8.40 -12.00 -9.80
N ILE A 199 -7.96 -12.60 -8.70
CA ILE A 199 -7.05 -13.76 -8.73
C ILE A 199 -7.73 -14.96 -9.37
N ASN A 200 -9.02 -15.18 -9.09
CA ASN A 200 -9.80 -16.29 -9.62
C ASN A 200 -10.09 -16.15 -11.12
N GLU A 201 -10.22 -14.91 -11.59
CA GLU A 201 -10.54 -14.59 -12.99
C GLU A 201 -9.27 -14.45 -13.87
N TYR A 202 -8.10 -14.21 -13.26
CA TYR A 202 -6.88 -13.92 -14.00
C TYR A 202 -6.27 -15.20 -14.61
N PRO A 203 -5.99 -15.22 -15.93
CA PRO A 203 -5.46 -16.40 -16.62
C PRO A 203 -3.96 -16.61 -16.34
N VAL A 204 -3.63 -16.89 -15.08
CA VAL A 204 -2.23 -16.94 -14.59
C VAL A 204 -1.38 -17.97 -15.35
N ILE A 205 -1.95 -19.11 -15.72
CA ILE A 205 -1.22 -20.17 -16.43
C ILE A 205 -0.87 -19.73 -17.85
N ASP A 206 -1.81 -19.13 -18.60
CA ASP A 206 -1.54 -18.62 -19.94
C ASP A 206 -0.48 -17.51 -19.90
N LYS A 207 -0.57 -16.62 -18.93
CA LYS A 207 0.43 -15.57 -18.74
C LYS A 207 1.79 -16.11 -18.29
N THR A 208 1.84 -17.20 -17.53
CA THR A 208 3.08 -17.89 -17.19
C THR A 208 3.70 -18.52 -18.43
N ARG A 209 2.89 -19.11 -19.33
CA ARG A 209 3.35 -19.61 -20.62
C ARG A 209 4.03 -18.51 -21.44
N GLU A 210 3.37 -17.33 -21.60
CA GLU A 210 3.92 -16.18 -22.30
C GLU A 210 5.26 -15.73 -21.71
N CYS A 211 5.44 -15.82 -20.37
CA CYS A 211 6.72 -15.54 -19.71
C CYS A 211 7.80 -16.54 -20.12
N CYS A 212 7.48 -17.83 -20.11
CA CYS A 212 8.44 -18.87 -20.51
C CYS A 212 8.86 -18.70 -21.98
N GLU A 213 7.89 -18.49 -22.88
CA GLU A 213 8.15 -18.22 -24.30
C GLU A 213 9.02 -16.98 -24.50
N THR A 214 8.76 -15.92 -23.72
CA THR A 214 9.56 -14.69 -23.79
C THR A 214 11.00 -14.93 -23.32
N ALA A 215 11.20 -15.61 -22.17
CA ALA A 215 12.53 -15.92 -21.66
C ALA A 215 13.35 -16.78 -22.65
N LEU A 216 12.72 -17.82 -23.23
CA LEU A 216 13.34 -18.70 -24.20
C LEU A 216 13.68 -17.98 -25.52
N ARG A 217 12.78 -17.13 -26.00
CA ARG A 217 13.06 -16.31 -27.19
C ARG A 217 14.20 -15.33 -26.96
N MET A 218 14.24 -14.69 -25.77
CA MET A 218 15.26 -13.72 -25.43
C MET A 218 16.64 -14.32 -25.25
N ILE A 219 16.74 -15.60 -24.78
CA ILE A 219 18.03 -16.27 -24.60
C ILE A 219 18.72 -16.59 -25.96
N ASP A 220 17.93 -16.72 -27.01
CA ASP A 220 18.40 -16.96 -28.38
C ASP A 220 18.47 -15.68 -29.23
N ALA A 221 18.12 -14.53 -28.66
CA ALA A 221 18.15 -13.25 -29.38
C ALA A 221 19.59 -12.79 -29.61
N GLY A 222 19.85 -12.27 -30.83
CA GLY A 222 21.13 -11.62 -31.15
C GLY A 222 21.28 -10.26 -30.46
N TYR A 223 22.50 -9.76 -30.43
CA TYR A 223 22.75 -8.40 -29.93
C TYR A 223 22.16 -7.36 -30.87
N ALA A 224 21.54 -6.33 -30.29
CA ALA A 224 21.09 -5.17 -31.07
C ALA A 224 22.33 -4.44 -31.66
N PRO A 225 22.29 -3.99 -32.92
CA PRO A 225 23.37 -3.16 -33.47
C PRO A 225 23.42 -1.84 -32.68
N SER A 226 24.65 -1.36 -32.44
CA SER A 226 24.84 -0.03 -31.87
C SER A 226 24.46 1.02 -32.90
N GLY A 227 23.54 1.91 -32.53
CA GLY A 227 23.07 3.00 -33.35
C GLY A 227 22.91 4.28 -32.55
#